data_cd02b42d6d23c2803f388a836795591b
#
_entry.id   cd02b42d6d23c2803f388a836795591b
#
_cell.length_a   1.000
_cell.length_b   1.000
_cell.length_c   1.000
_cell.angle_alpha   90.00
_cell.angle_beta   90.00
_cell.angle_gamma   90.00
#
_symmetry.space_group_name_H-M   'P 1'
#
loop_
_entity.id
_entity.type
_entity.pdbx_description
1 polymer ?
#
loop_
_entity_poly.entity_id
_entity_poly.type
_entity_poly.pdbx_seq_one_letter_code
_entity_poly.pdbx_strand_id
1 'polypeptide(L)'
;MKSKKFKILVLPSDRTGVSKFRSVDPHTYLQKMYPDEFWVDIKYDPPYTDDNWWKQYDLVHYHRSIGPDYDASKVVAKKLKKWGIPQVMDLDDYWLPTPDHPAHMMIKNAKVDQKIKDMLMVSQYVTTTTTEFASEISKLNKNVFIYPNAINHEEKQYIPKPTPSPRLRVGWLGGSSHIKDLEILNGVFGRLHRERAGKFQTVLCG
;
A
#
# COMPACT_ATOMS: atom_id res chain seq x y z
N MET A 1 27.37 7.97 -25.30
CA MET A 1 27.44 7.99 -23.83
C MET A 1 26.16 7.36 -23.29
N LYS A 2 26.19 6.28 -22.48
CA LYS A 2 24.97 5.80 -21.80
C LYS A 2 24.57 6.86 -20.80
N SER A 3 23.32 7.34 -20.88
CA SER A 3 22.77 8.28 -19.89
C SER A 3 22.82 7.63 -18.50
N LYS A 4 23.12 8.42 -17.48
CA LYS A 4 23.06 7.95 -16.09
C LYS A 4 21.61 7.55 -15.77
N LYS A 5 21.39 6.31 -15.32
CA LYS A 5 20.06 5.86 -14.92
C LYS A 5 19.58 6.62 -13.69
N PHE A 6 18.30 6.94 -13.65
CA PHE A 6 17.63 7.52 -12.49
C PHE A 6 17.46 6.46 -11.40
N LYS A 7 18.02 6.71 -10.21
CA LYS A 7 18.07 5.74 -9.11
C LYS A 7 16.95 5.97 -8.12
N ILE A 8 16.07 4.99 -7.99
CA ILE A 8 14.94 5.00 -7.06
C ILE A 8 15.23 4.04 -5.91
N LEU A 9 15.24 4.55 -4.68
CA LEU A 9 15.19 3.73 -3.48
C LEU A 9 13.72 3.47 -3.11
N VAL A 10 13.37 2.20 -2.91
CA VAL A 10 12.03 1.79 -2.50
C VAL A 10 12.11 1.12 -1.13
N LEU A 11 11.34 1.62 -0.18
CA LEU A 11 11.28 1.16 1.21
C LEU A 11 9.87 0.61 1.52
N PRO A 12 9.63 -0.69 1.33
CA PRO A 12 8.39 -1.32 1.73
C PRO A 12 8.25 -1.36 3.26
N SER A 13 7.05 -1.21 3.80
CA SER A 13 6.81 -1.27 5.26
C SER A 13 6.90 -2.67 5.84
N ASP A 14 6.67 -3.68 5.01
CA ASP A 14 6.58 -5.08 5.43
C ASP A 14 6.92 -6.03 4.26
N ARG A 15 6.86 -7.33 4.53
CA ARG A 15 7.06 -8.38 3.51
C ARG A 15 5.76 -9.06 3.09
N THR A 16 4.62 -8.40 3.30
CA THR A 16 3.28 -8.91 3.02
C THR A 16 2.72 -8.42 1.69
N GLY A 17 1.45 -8.76 1.43
CA GLY A 17 0.75 -8.39 0.21
C GLY A 17 0.67 -6.89 -0.03
N VAL A 18 0.51 -6.08 1.01
CA VAL A 18 0.41 -4.61 0.86
C VAL A 18 1.68 -4.05 0.24
N SER A 19 2.83 -4.33 0.84
CA SER A 19 4.11 -3.89 0.29
C SER A 19 4.40 -4.47 -1.10
N LYS A 20 3.98 -5.72 -1.36
CA LYS A 20 4.09 -6.32 -2.70
C LYS A 20 3.37 -5.46 -3.73
N PHE A 21 2.08 -5.17 -3.51
CA PHE A 21 1.25 -4.46 -4.50
C PHE A 21 1.54 -2.97 -4.59
N ARG A 22 1.92 -2.33 -3.47
CA ARG A 22 2.13 -0.88 -3.44
C ARG A 22 3.57 -0.46 -3.75
N SER A 23 4.55 -1.27 -3.38
CA SER A 23 5.97 -0.88 -3.45
C SER A 23 6.79 -1.79 -4.36
N VAL A 24 6.76 -3.11 -4.16
CA VAL A 24 7.70 -4.03 -4.81
C VAL A 24 7.37 -4.24 -6.28
N ASP A 25 6.15 -4.74 -6.56
CA ASP A 25 5.76 -5.11 -7.93
C ASP A 25 5.77 -3.92 -8.89
N PRO A 26 5.19 -2.74 -8.54
CA PRO A 26 5.17 -1.61 -9.44
C PRO A 26 6.56 -1.12 -9.82
N HIS A 27 7.47 -1.02 -8.85
CA HIS A 27 8.82 -0.52 -9.10
C HIS A 27 9.69 -1.55 -9.81
N THR A 28 9.49 -2.83 -9.51
CA THR A 28 10.15 -3.93 -10.26
C THR A 28 9.67 -3.92 -11.72
N TYR A 29 8.38 -3.72 -11.93
CA TYR A 29 7.81 -3.62 -13.28
C TYR A 29 8.29 -2.37 -14.02
N LEU A 30 8.39 -1.24 -13.34
CA LEU A 30 8.97 -0.01 -13.89
C LEU A 30 10.39 -0.24 -14.42
N GLN A 31 11.25 -0.87 -13.60
CA GLN A 31 12.61 -1.19 -14.03
C GLN A 31 12.65 -2.20 -15.18
N LYS A 32 11.74 -3.20 -15.19
CA LYS A 32 11.60 -4.17 -16.28
C LYS A 32 11.22 -3.50 -17.59
N MET A 33 10.28 -2.54 -17.56
CA MET A 33 9.79 -1.85 -18.75
C MET A 33 10.75 -0.80 -19.28
N TYR A 34 11.50 -0.14 -18.40
CA TYR A 34 12.41 0.95 -18.73
C TYR A 34 13.82 0.71 -18.14
N PRO A 35 14.48 -0.40 -18.54
CA PRO A 35 15.74 -0.84 -17.92
C PRO A 35 16.91 0.11 -18.16
N ASP A 36 16.87 0.93 -19.20
CA ASP A 36 17.92 1.90 -19.51
C ASP A 36 17.71 3.26 -18.82
N GLU A 37 16.50 3.52 -18.32
CA GLU A 37 16.15 4.78 -17.68
C GLU A 37 16.22 4.70 -16.15
N PHE A 38 15.73 3.59 -15.56
CA PHE A 38 15.59 3.44 -14.13
C PHE A 38 16.47 2.33 -13.54
N TRP A 39 16.97 2.62 -12.36
CA TRP A 39 17.52 1.63 -11.44
C TRP A 39 16.72 1.68 -10.16
N VAL A 40 16.07 0.57 -9.81
CA VAL A 40 15.29 0.41 -8.59
C VAL A 40 16.06 -0.44 -7.59
N ASP A 41 16.22 0.08 -6.38
CA ASP A 41 16.81 -0.63 -5.25
C ASP A 41 15.77 -0.77 -4.14
N ILE A 42 15.36 -2.01 -3.82
CA ILE A 42 14.33 -2.31 -2.82
C ILE A 42 15.02 -2.73 -1.53
N LYS A 43 14.82 -1.96 -0.46
CA LYS A 43 15.42 -2.21 0.86
C LYS A 43 14.37 -2.21 1.95
N TYR A 44 14.44 -3.18 2.84
CA TYR A 44 13.60 -3.24 4.04
C TYR A 44 14.28 -2.61 5.26
N ASP A 45 15.60 -2.71 5.32
CA ASP A 45 16.42 -2.23 6.43
C ASP A 45 17.55 -1.33 5.90
N PRO A 46 17.27 -0.06 5.54
CA PRO A 46 18.31 0.85 5.06
C PRO A 46 19.22 1.32 6.23
N PRO A 47 20.47 1.67 5.97
CA PRO A 47 21.38 2.20 6.99
C PRO A 47 21.00 3.63 7.37
N TYR A 48 20.20 3.82 8.40
CA TYR A 48 19.62 5.11 8.82
C TYR A 48 20.65 6.17 9.19
N THR A 49 21.84 5.77 9.61
CA THR A 49 22.92 6.66 10.07
C THR A 49 23.94 7.02 8.98
N ASP A 50 23.90 6.33 7.84
CA ASP A 50 24.84 6.59 6.73
C ASP A 50 24.26 7.60 5.73
N ASP A 51 24.54 8.86 5.95
CA ASP A 51 24.09 9.96 5.08
C ASP A 51 24.58 9.82 3.63
N ASN A 52 25.77 9.23 3.41
CA ASN A 52 26.32 9.07 2.05
C ASN A 52 25.60 7.96 1.29
N TRP A 53 25.14 6.94 1.99
CA TRP A 53 24.35 5.87 1.39
C TRP A 53 23.04 6.42 0.81
N TRP A 54 22.36 7.35 1.50
CA TRP A 54 21.12 7.95 1.02
C TRP A 54 21.34 8.86 -0.20
N LYS A 55 22.43 9.60 -0.23
CA LYS A 55 22.75 10.58 -1.29
C LYS A 55 23.05 9.96 -2.67
N GLN A 56 23.16 8.65 -2.75
CA GLN A 56 23.33 7.97 -4.04
C GLN A 56 22.06 7.85 -4.86
N TYR A 57 20.87 8.10 -4.26
CA TYR A 57 19.57 7.98 -4.90
C TYR A 57 19.05 9.32 -5.38
N ASP A 58 18.33 9.27 -6.51
CA ASP A 58 17.70 10.45 -7.12
C ASP A 58 16.26 10.64 -6.60
N LEU A 59 15.62 9.59 -6.00
CA LEU A 59 14.30 9.60 -5.40
C LEU A 59 14.19 8.51 -4.32
N VAL A 60 13.45 8.80 -3.25
CA VAL A 60 13.09 7.80 -2.22
C VAL A 60 11.57 7.64 -2.18
N HIS A 61 11.09 6.43 -2.46
CA HIS A 61 9.70 6.01 -2.29
C HIS A 61 9.58 5.14 -1.05
N TYR A 62 8.61 5.39 -0.18
CA TYR A 62 8.40 4.59 1.01
C TYR A 62 6.92 4.43 1.33
N HIS A 63 6.56 3.27 1.89
CA HIS A 63 5.22 2.98 2.33
C HIS A 63 5.06 3.31 3.82
N ARG A 64 4.19 4.25 4.16
CA ARG A 64 3.83 4.76 5.50
C ARG A 64 4.97 5.42 6.28
N SER A 65 6.14 4.78 6.36
CA SER A 65 7.29 5.29 7.12
C SER A 65 8.61 4.93 6.45
N ILE A 66 9.66 5.70 6.72
CA ILE A 66 11.00 5.44 6.17
C ILE A 66 11.78 4.44 7.03
N GLY A 67 11.42 4.26 8.28
CA GLY A 67 12.23 3.53 9.23
C GLY A 67 11.46 2.75 10.27
N PRO A 68 12.18 2.13 11.22
CA PRO A 68 11.61 1.24 12.23
C PRO A 68 10.63 1.97 13.15
N ASP A 69 10.80 3.27 13.29
CA ASP A 69 9.89 4.14 14.03
C ASP A 69 9.64 5.46 13.30
N TYR A 70 8.55 6.13 13.67
CA TYR A 70 8.12 7.37 12.99
C TYR A 70 9.00 8.58 13.33
N ASP A 71 9.69 8.60 14.47
CA ASP A 71 10.54 9.72 14.83
C ASP A 71 11.84 9.69 14.04
N ALA A 72 12.46 8.52 13.90
CA ALA A 72 13.57 8.29 12.99
C ALA A 72 13.16 8.63 11.53
N SER A 73 11.96 8.22 11.11
CA SER A 73 11.41 8.54 9.79
C SER A 73 11.36 10.04 9.52
N LYS A 74 10.88 10.85 10.47
CA LYS A 74 10.83 12.30 10.33
C LYS A 74 12.23 12.92 10.21
N VAL A 75 13.21 12.39 10.93
CA VAL A 75 14.61 12.84 10.83
C VAL A 75 15.15 12.58 9.43
N VAL A 76 14.98 11.36 8.91
CA VAL A 76 15.43 11.00 7.55
C VAL A 76 14.71 11.83 6.50
N ALA A 77 13.39 12.00 6.60
CA ALA A 77 12.62 12.82 5.66
C ALA A 77 13.13 14.27 5.60
N LYS A 78 13.46 14.87 6.75
CA LYS A 78 14.06 16.21 6.80
C LYS A 78 15.45 16.26 6.17
N LYS A 79 16.28 15.22 6.37
CA LYS A 79 17.60 15.11 5.74
C LYS A 79 17.47 15.00 4.21
N LEU A 80 16.59 14.13 3.70
CA LEU A 80 16.32 13.98 2.27
C LEU A 80 15.92 15.32 1.64
N LYS A 81 15.00 16.05 2.28
CA LYS A 81 14.62 17.40 1.84
C LYS A 81 15.82 18.37 1.81
N LYS A 82 16.66 18.36 2.85
CA LYS A 82 17.88 19.20 2.91
C LYS A 82 18.86 18.86 1.80
N TRP A 83 18.96 17.61 1.40
CA TRP A 83 19.85 17.16 0.32
C TRP A 83 19.24 17.32 -1.07
N GLY A 84 17.99 17.80 -1.17
CA GLY A 84 17.29 17.94 -2.45
C GLY A 84 16.88 16.61 -3.08
N ILE A 85 16.79 15.53 -2.29
CA ILE A 85 16.33 14.22 -2.75
C ILE A 85 14.81 14.17 -2.61
N PRO A 86 14.06 14.11 -3.71
CA PRO A 86 12.60 13.96 -3.68
C PRO A 86 12.17 12.71 -2.91
N GLN A 87 11.09 12.85 -2.15
CA GLN A 87 10.52 11.74 -1.39
C GLN A 87 9.02 11.61 -1.66
N VAL A 88 8.60 10.38 -1.86
CA VAL A 88 7.22 9.99 -2.10
C VAL A 88 6.78 9.05 -0.98
N MET A 89 5.79 9.46 -0.21
CA MET A 89 5.12 8.59 0.76
C MET A 89 3.95 7.91 0.07
N ASP A 90 3.86 6.59 0.14
CA ASP A 90 2.68 5.86 -0.26
C ASP A 90 1.81 5.55 0.95
N LEU A 91 0.50 5.77 0.83
CA LEU A 91 -0.47 5.51 1.88
C LEU A 91 -1.76 4.96 1.27
N ASP A 92 -2.09 3.72 1.60
CA ASP A 92 -3.22 2.98 1.07
C ASP A 92 -4.41 2.86 2.02
N ASP A 93 -4.16 2.92 3.35
CA ASP A 93 -5.16 2.80 4.39
C ASP A 93 -5.34 4.08 5.18
N TYR A 94 -6.58 4.32 5.64
CA TYR A 94 -6.86 5.43 6.53
C TYR A 94 -6.11 5.28 7.87
N TRP A 95 -5.56 6.38 8.37
CA TRP A 95 -4.66 6.37 9.54
C TRP A 95 -5.32 6.03 10.87
N LEU A 96 -6.65 6.15 10.97
CA LEU A 96 -7.38 5.76 12.16
C LEU A 96 -8.67 5.03 11.75
N PRO A 97 -8.74 3.71 11.93
CA PRO A 97 -9.95 2.95 11.65
C PRO A 97 -11.10 3.34 12.60
N THR A 98 -12.31 2.93 12.28
CA THR A 98 -13.49 3.20 13.11
C THR A 98 -13.36 2.63 14.53
N PRO A 99 -14.07 3.18 15.53
CA PRO A 99 -13.94 2.76 16.94
C PRO A 99 -14.18 1.27 17.20
N ASP A 100 -14.98 0.64 16.36
CA ASP A 100 -15.33 -0.77 16.44
C ASP A 100 -14.32 -1.71 15.75
N HIS A 101 -13.34 -1.16 15.06
CA HIS A 101 -12.28 -1.95 14.44
C HIS A 101 -11.32 -2.52 15.49
N PRO A 102 -10.90 -3.80 15.40
CA PRO A 102 -10.05 -4.44 16.41
C PRO A 102 -8.75 -3.67 16.73
N ALA A 103 -8.14 -3.03 15.74
CA ALA A 103 -6.91 -2.27 15.90
C ALA A 103 -7.08 -0.83 16.38
N HIS A 104 -8.32 -0.31 16.51
CA HIS A 104 -8.57 1.12 16.81
C HIS A 104 -7.82 1.58 18.07
N MET A 105 -8.03 0.90 19.19
CA MET A 105 -7.44 1.31 20.48
C MET A 105 -5.91 1.19 20.47
N MET A 106 -5.37 0.17 19.82
CA MET A 106 -3.92 0.00 19.67
C MET A 106 -3.31 1.18 18.89
N ILE A 107 -3.89 1.52 17.75
CA ILE A 107 -3.43 2.62 16.89
C ILE A 107 -3.53 3.96 17.63
N LYS A 108 -4.65 4.20 18.30
CA LYS A 108 -4.89 5.43 19.06
C LYS A 108 -3.94 5.59 20.25
N ASN A 109 -3.77 4.54 21.05
CA ASN A 109 -2.89 4.57 22.22
C ASN A 109 -1.42 4.73 21.85
N ALA A 110 -0.98 4.11 20.77
CA ALA A 110 0.38 4.25 20.22
C ALA A 110 0.56 5.54 19.40
N LYS A 111 -0.51 6.36 19.24
CA LYS A 111 -0.53 7.61 18.45
C LYS A 111 -0.06 7.41 17.00
N VAL A 112 -0.33 6.24 16.43
CA VAL A 112 0.09 5.91 15.06
C VAL A 112 -0.60 6.83 14.04
N ASP A 113 -1.88 7.15 14.27
CA ASP A 113 -2.64 8.10 13.46
C ASP A 113 -1.97 9.48 13.40
N GLN A 114 -1.49 9.99 14.54
CA GLN A 114 -0.78 11.27 14.58
C GLN A 114 0.58 11.19 13.87
N LYS A 115 1.30 10.10 14.07
CA LYS A 115 2.60 9.86 13.43
C LYS A 115 2.47 9.79 11.90
N ILE A 116 1.43 9.12 11.38
CA ILE A 116 1.15 9.09 9.94
C ILE A 116 0.83 10.49 9.42
N LYS A 117 0.00 11.27 10.12
CA LYS A 117 -0.29 12.66 9.73
C LYS A 117 0.97 13.52 9.69
N ASP A 118 1.86 13.37 10.68
CA ASP A 118 3.15 14.07 10.70
C ASP A 118 4.01 13.69 9.48
N MET A 119 4.01 12.41 9.10
CA MET A 119 4.73 11.96 7.89
C MET A 119 4.11 12.51 6.61
N LEU A 120 2.78 12.58 6.51
CA LEU A 120 2.09 13.23 5.38
C LEU A 120 2.51 14.69 5.24
N MET A 121 2.62 15.43 6.35
CA MET A 121 3.00 16.86 6.33
C MET A 121 4.47 17.09 5.97
N VAL A 122 5.38 16.17 6.32
CA VAL A 122 6.80 16.33 6.01
C VAL A 122 7.19 15.77 4.64
N SER A 123 6.38 14.87 4.08
CA SER A 123 6.61 14.27 2.76
C SER A 123 6.44 15.30 1.65
N GLN A 124 7.26 15.21 0.61
CA GLN A 124 7.17 16.13 -0.52
C GLN A 124 6.01 15.78 -1.44
N TYR A 125 5.82 14.49 -1.69
CA TYR A 125 4.73 13.94 -2.49
C TYR A 125 4.09 12.77 -1.78
N VAL A 126 2.81 12.54 -2.06
CA VAL A 126 2.06 11.41 -1.52
C VAL A 126 1.37 10.68 -2.66
N THR A 127 1.44 9.35 -2.65
CA THR A 127 0.61 8.50 -3.51
C THR A 127 -0.43 7.77 -2.67
N THR A 128 -1.62 7.58 -3.23
CA THR A 128 -2.72 6.88 -2.58
C THR A 128 -3.60 6.15 -3.59
N THR A 129 -4.61 5.41 -3.11
CA THR A 129 -5.36 4.44 -3.93
C THR A 129 -6.59 5.01 -4.62
N THR A 130 -7.34 5.91 -3.97
CA THR A 130 -8.65 6.38 -4.43
C THR A 130 -8.77 7.90 -4.39
N THR A 131 -9.73 8.42 -5.13
CA THR A 131 -10.06 9.85 -5.18
C THR A 131 -10.53 10.36 -3.82
N GLU A 132 -11.35 9.57 -3.13
CA GLU A 132 -11.90 9.89 -1.81
C GLU A 132 -10.78 10.02 -0.80
N PHE A 133 -9.85 9.06 -0.79
CA PHE A 133 -8.74 9.09 0.14
C PHE A 133 -7.74 10.20 -0.20
N ALA A 134 -7.50 10.47 -1.49
CA ALA A 134 -6.70 11.62 -1.94
C ALA A 134 -7.28 12.95 -1.44
N SER A 135 -8.60 13.10 -1.43
CA SER A 135 -9.27 14.28 -0.89
C SER A 135 -9.00 14.47 0.61
N GLU A 136 -9.02 13.39 1.40
CA GLU A 136 -8.69 13.44 2.84
C GLU A 136 -7.21 13.80 3.05
N ILE A 137 -6.31 13.15 2.33
CA ILE A 137 -4.87 13.44 2.42
C ILE A 137 -4.57 14.88 2.01
N SER A 138 -5.28 15.42 1.03
CA SER A 138 -5.08 16.79 0.52
C SER A 138 -5.33 17.88 1.55
N LYS A 139 -5.97 17.57 2.66
CA LYS A 139 -6.10 18.47 3.82
C LYS A 139 -4.75 18.67 4.54
N LEU A 140 -3.84 17.71 4.44
CA LEU A 140 -2.52 17.69 5.10
C LEU A 140 -1.36 17.91 4.12
N ASN A 141 -1.46 17.41 2.88
CA ASN A 141 -0.45 17.54 1.85
C ASN A 141 -1.10 17.86 0.50
N LYS A 142 -0.62 18.91 -0.18
CA LYS A 142 -1.23 19.35 -1.47
C LYS A 142 -0.71 18.59 -2.69
N ASN A 143 0.39 17.85 -2.55
CA ASN A 143 1.03 17.13 -3.64
C ASN A 143 0.62 15.65 -3.60
N VAL A 144 -0.67 15.36 -3.81
CA VAL A 144 -1.24 14.02 -3.75
C VAL A 144 -1.52 13.50 -5.15
N PHE A 145 -1.10 12.27 -5.42
CA PHE A 145 -1.33 11.58 -6.69
C PHE A 145 -2.06 10.27 -6.44
N ILE A 146 -3.03 9.97 -7.31
CA ILE A 146 -3.76 8.71 -7.26
C ILE A 146 -2.95 7.65 -8.01
N TYR A 147 -2.63 6.59 -7.30
CA TYR A 147 -1.94 5.42 -7.79
C TYR A 147 -2.76 4.18 -7.41
N PRO A 148 -3.68 3.75 -8.28
CA PRO A 148 -4.62 2.67 -7.98
C PRO A 148 -3.90 1.35 -7.66
N ASN A 149 -4.54 0.51 -6.85
CA ASN A 149 -4.06 -0.86 -6.66
C ASN A 149 -4.12 -1.62 -8.00
N ALA A 150 -3.03 -2.31 -8.31
CA ALA A 150 -2.92 -3.13 -9.50
C ALA A 150 -2.30 -4.48 -9.17
N ILE A 151 -2.59 -5.47 -9.98
CA ILE A 151 -2.00 -6.79 -9.89
C ILE A 151 -1.12 -7.04 -11.12
N ASN A 152 -0.03 -7.78 -10.94
CA ASN A 152 0.75 -8.25 -12.07
C ASN A 152 0.04 -9.46 -12.72
N HIS A 153 -0.70 -9.20 -13.79
CA HIS A 153 -1.46 -10.22 -14.52
C HIS A 153 -0.59 -11.32 -15.17
N GLU A 154 0.72 -11.11 -15.28
CA GLU A 154 1.68 -12.12 -15.76
C GLU A 154 1.98 -13.19 -14.70
N GLU A 155 1.65 -12.96 -13.44
CA GLU A 155 1.87 -13.94 -12.38
C GLU A 155 0.88 -15.10 -12.48
N LYS A 156 1.41 -16.33 -12.37
CA LYS A 156 0.62 -17.57 -12.51
C LYS A 156 -0.58 -17.64 -11.58
N GLN A 157 -0.51 -17.02 -10.40
CA GLN A 157 -1.61 -17.01 -9.43
C GLN A 157 -2.83 -16.21 -9.91
N TYR A 158 -2.66 -15.24 -10.83
CA TYR A 158 -3.73 -14.42 -11.38
C TYR A 158 -4.23 -14.91 -12.74
N ILE A 159 -3.61 -15.95 -13.30
CA ILE A 159 -4.09 -16.57 -14.54
C ILE A 159 -5.36 -17.36 -14.21
N PRO A 160 -6.51 -17.05 -14.83
CA PRO A 160 -7.76 -17.77 -14.61
C PRO A 160 -7.57 -19.26 -14.85
N LYS A 161 -7.95 -20.07 -13.87
CA LYS A 161 -7.99 -21.52 -13.97
C LYS A 161 -9.45 -21.95 -13.80
N PRO A 162 -10.19 -22.17 -14.88
CA PRO A 162 -11.56 -22.65 -14.79
C PRO A 162 -11.60 -23.96 -14.00
N THR A 163 -12.31 -23.97 -12.89
CA THR A 163 -12.58 -25.18 -12.14
C THR A 163 -14.06 -25.56 -12.38
N PRO A 164 -14.35 -26.63 -13.08
CA PRO A 164 -15.73 -27.07 -13.28
C PRO A 164 -16.45 -27.20 -11.95
N SER A 165 -17.65 -26.66 -11.86
CA SER A 165 -18.49 -26.78 -10.69
C SER A 165 -19.94 -26.94 -11.13
N PRO A 166 -20.71 -27.88 -10.55
CA PRO A 166 -22.12 -28.04 -10.86
C PRO A 166 -22.98 -26.88 -10.37
N ARG A 167 -22.40 -25.99 -9.55
CA ARG A 167 -23.06 -24.79 -9.00
C ARG A 167 -22.21 -23.57 -9.21
N LEU A 168 -22.85 -22.41 -9.41
CA LEU A 168 -22.17 -21.12 -9.38
C LEU A 168 -21.59 -20.92 -7.98
N ARG A 169 -20.30 -20.60 -7.90
CA ARG A 169 -19.63 -20.22 -6.64
C ARG A 169 -19.65 -18.71 -6.50
N VAL A 170 -20.24 -18.25 -5.38
CA VAL A 170 -20.23 -16.86 -4.98
C VAL A 170 -19.38 -16.75 -3.72
N GLY A 171 -18.24 -16.08 -3.84
CA GLY A 171 -17.24 -16.04 -2.78
C GLY A 171 -17.05 -14.66 -2.17
N TRP A 172 -16.66 -14.66 -0.89
CA TRP A 172 -16.04 -13.53 -0.21
C TRP A 172 -14.71 -13.99 0.37
N LEU A 173 -13.69 -13.13 0.22
CA LEU A 173 -12.37 -13.34 0.78
C LEU A 173 -11.97 -12.07 1.55
N GLY A 174 -11.68 -12.20 2.85
CA GLY A 174 -11.26 -11.09 3.68
C GLY A 174 -10.73 -11.56 5.02
N GLY A 175 -9.87 -10.76 5.64
CA GLY A 175 -9.38 -11.00 6.99
C GLY A 175 -10.42 -10.69 8.07
N SER A 176 -10.14 -11.06 9.32
CA SER A 176 -11.03 -10.84 10.47
C SER A 176 -11.46 -9.40 10.69
N SER A 177 -10.65 -8.42 10.28
CA SER A 177 -10.97 -6.99 10.32
C SER A 177 -12.11 -6.60 9.35
N HIS A 178 -12.42 -7.44 8.37
CA HIS A 178 -13.43 -7.20 7.34
C HIS A 178 -14.72 -8.00 7.52
N ILE A 179 -14.91 -8.69 8.64
CA ILE A 179 -16.15 -9.44 8.93
C ILE A 179 -17.38 -8.53 8.85
N LYS A 180 -17.27 -7.29 9.31
CA LYS A 180 -18.36 -6.33 9.27
C LYS A 180 -18.76 -5.92 7.85
N ASP A 181 -17.89 -6.04 6.88
CA ASP A 181 -18.24 -5.79 5.48
C ASP A 181 -19.32 -6.75 4.98
N LEU A 182 -19.41 -7.96 5.57
CA LEU A 182 -20.48 -8.91 5.29
C LEU A 182 -21.85 -8.44 5.81
N GLU A 183 -21.90 -7.60 6.82
CA GLU A 183 -23.14 -7.04 7.36
C GLU A 183 -23.82 -6.10 6.34
N ILE A 184 -23.05 -5.44 5.48
CA ILE A 184 -23.52 -4.60 4.37
C ILE A 184 -24.40 -5.41 3.41
N LEU A 185 -24.13 -6.72 3.27
CA LEU A 185 -24.91 -7.61 2.43
C LEU A 185 -26.32 -7.91 2.98
N ASN A 186 -26.59 -7.54 4.23
CA ASN A 186 -27.91 -7.56 4.86
C ASN A 186 -28.71 -8.83 4.54
N GLY A 187 -28.15 -10.00 4.79
CA GLY A 187 -28.80 -11.30 4.59
C GLY A 187 -28.95 -11.77 3.12
N VAL A 188 -28.28 -11.08 2.16
CA VAL A 188 -28.34 -11.45 0.73
C VAL A 188 -28.00 -12.92 0.50
N PHE A 189 -26.97 -13.46 1.13
CA PHE A 189 -26.61 -14.87 0.98
C PHE A 189 -27.73 -15.80 1.45
N GLY A 190 -28.35 -15.53 2.60
CA GLY A 190 -29.48 -16.32 3.09
C GLY A 190 -30.69 -16.26 2.15
N ARG A 191 -31.00 -15.09 1.59
CA ARG A 191 -32.04 -14.91 0.59
C ARG A 191 -31.75 -15.70 -0.68
N LEU A 192 -30.54 -15.59 -1.21
CA LEU A 192 -30.13 -16.36 -2.40
C LEU A 192 -30.25 -17.87 -2.19
N HIS A 193 -29.89 -18.39 -1.01
CA HIS A 193 -30.06 -19.81 -0.68
C HIS A 193 -31.51 -20.24 -0.71
N ARG A 194 -32.45 -19.43 -0.20
CA ARG A 194 -33.88 -19.75 -0.22
C ARG A 194 -34.46 -19.68 -1.65
N GLU A 195 -34.11 -18.64 -2.40
CA GLU A 195 -34.70 -18.39 -3.71
C GLU A 195 -34.09 -19.23 -4.84
N ARG A 196 -32.84 -19.63 -4.68
CA ARG A 196 -32.03 -20.32 -5.71
C ARG A 196 -31.38 -21.58 -5.20
N ALA A 197 -32.06 -22.31 -4.33
CA ALA A 197 -31.58 -23.55 -3.72
C ALA A 197 -30.96 -24.49 -4.74
N GLY A 198 -29.79 -25.00 -4.45
CA GLY A 198 -29.05 -25.94 -5.32
C GLY A 198 -28.39 -25.36 -6.56
N LYS A 199 -28.63 -24.08 -6.92
CA LYS A 199 -28.01 -23.44 -8.10
C LYS A 199 -26.68 -22.77 -7.82
N PHE A 200 -26.39 -22.41 -6.57
CA PHE A 200 -25.14 -21.79 -6.19
C PHE A 200 -24.58 -22.29 -4.85
N GLN A 201 -23.34 -22.02 -4.60
CA GLN A 201 -22.61 -22.29 -3.36
C GLN A 201 -21.96 -21.02 -2.87
N THR A 202 -22.21 -20.65 -1.61
CA THR A 202 -21.46 -19.57 -0.95
C THR A 202 -20.14 -20.11 -0.41
N VAL A 203 -19.05 -19.37 -0.64
CA VAL A 203 -17.71 -19.68 -0.15
C VAL A 203 -17.20 -18.46 0.62
N LEU A 204 -16.93 -18.62 1.90
CA LEU A 204 -16.34 -17.58 2.75
C LEU A 204 -14.94 -18.03 3.15
N CYS A 205 -13.93 -17.17 2.89
CA CYS A 205 -12.53 -17.43 3.20
C CYS A 205 -11.93 -16.23 3.96
N GLY A 206 -11.26 -16.52 5.10
CA GLY A 206 -10.61 -15.50 5.91
C GLY A 206 -10.15 -16.01 7.26
#